data_9be175b7fe793187d722ef81b90b3184
#
_entry.id   9be175b7fe793187d722ef81b90b3184
#
_cell.length_a   1.000
_cell.length_b   1.000
_cell.length_c   1.000
_cell.angle_alpha   90.00
_cell.angle_beta   90.00
_cell.angle_gamma   90.00
#
_symmetry.space_group_name_H-M   'P 1'
#
loop_
_entity.id
_entity.type
_entity.pdbx_description
1 polymer ?
#
loop_
_entity_poly.entity_id
_entity_poly.type
_entity_poly.pdbx_seq_one_letter_code
_entity_poly.pdbx_strand_id
1 'polypeptide(L)'
;MAGMSDLFDAHPYQDRYPVQRGLPEQGRPKAEILAELREMAALENQAWETGQCSGTMYCGDLDHYAFLTEAFGLFAHQNALQRDMCPSATRFEGEIIAMALDLMHANAIEGTEPAGLVTSGGTGSILQAMLSYRDHARATRGITMPNIVKPETAHPAFVKAAHLFGLELRVVPVDPATTLVDPAAMAARIDENTIAIIGSAGNYPYGTIDPIADLSDLALARGVGLHVDGCLGGFILPFGEELGYAVPPFDFRLPGVTSISADTHKYGYGLKGTSSLLFRDKALRNAAYFYVLDWSGGKYFSPGMEGSRSDGLLASAWASLVATGRAGYRAHAQPIFATCPAMVDVVR
;
A
#
# COMPACT_ATOMS: atom_id res chain seq x y z
N MET A 1 -2.21 -30.64 4.84
CA MET A 1 -2.07 -29.45 5.72
C MET A 1 -1.29 -29.86 6.96
N ALA A 2 0.01 -30.12 6.77
CA ALA A 2 0.93 -30.30 7.90
C ALA A 2 1.21 -28.93 8.47
N GLY A 3 0.91 -28.75 9.75
CA GLY A 3 1.64 -27.95 10.67
C GLY A 3 1.59 -26.43 10.58
N MET A 4 0.41 -25.76 10.50
CA MET A 4 0.36 -24.39 11.03
C MET A 4 0.51 -24.37 12.57
N SER A 5 0.20 -25.48 13.26
CA SER A 5 0.53 -25.66 14.69
C SER A 5 2.02 -25.67 14.96
N ASP A 6 2.82 -26.29 14.09
CA ASP A 6 4.27 -26.43 14.28
C ASP A 6 5.02 -25.09 14.17
N LEU A 7 4.48 -24.12 13.43
CA LEU A 7 5.02 -22.76 13.35
C LEU A 7 4.85 -21.95 14.65
N PHE A 8 3.84 -22.29 15.45
CA PHE A 8 3.62 -21.66 16.77
C PHE A 8 4.32 -22.40 17.91
N ASP A 9 4.67 -23.68 17.71
CA ASP A 9 5.41 -24.48 18.69
C ASP A 9 6.93 -24.30 18.56
N ALA A 10 7.45 -23.95 17.37
CA ALA A 10 8.83 -23.55 17.16
C ALA A 10 9.01 -22.06 17.52
N HIS A 11 9.28 -21.79 18.79
CA HIS A 11 9.53 -20.41 19.23
C HIS A 11 10.95 -19.99 18.81
N PRO A 12 11.11 -19.06 17.85
CA PRO A 12 12.43 -18.54 17.49
C PRO A 12 13.13 -17.97 18.74
N TYR A 13 14.42 -18.16 18.85
CA TYR A 13 15.22 -17.71 19.99
C TYR A 13 14.94 -18.39 21.35
N GLN A 14 14.13 -19.47 21.43
CA GLN A 14 13.83 -20.15 22.68
C GLN A 14 15.10 -20.69 23.38
N ASP A 15 16.15 -20.99 22.61
CA ASP A 15 17.45 -21.46 23.13
C ASP A 15 18.34 -20.32 23.65
N ARG A 16 17.95 -19.06 23.40
CA ARG A 16 18.72 -17.86 23.76
C ARG A 16 18.05 -17.02 24.83
N TYR A 17 16.75 -16.92 24.79
CA TYR A 17 15.98 -16.05 25.67
C TYR A 17 14.83 -16.81 26.34
N PRO A 18 14.48 -16.45 27.59
CA PRO A 18 13.32 -17.02 28.27
C PRO A 18 12.01 -16.67 27.53
N VAL A 19 11.19 -17.68 27.29
CA VAL A 19 9.86 -17.49 26.69
C VAL A 19 8.91 -16.90 27.74
N GLN A 20 8.38 -15.71 27.49
CA GLN A 20 7.40 -15.06 28.36
C GLN A 20 6.01 -15.63 28.06
N ARG A 21 5.48 -16.48 28.95
CA ARG A 21 4.14 -17.09 28.82
C ARG A 21 3.09 -16.40 29.70
N GLY A 22 3.49 -15.45 30.52
CA GLY A 22 2.62 -14.63 31.37
C GLY A 22 3.27 -13.29 31.66
N LEU A 23 2.47 -12.33 32.10
CA LEU A 23 2.99 -11.04 32.55
C LEU A 23 3.84 -11.28 33.82
N PRO A 24 5.13 -10.86 33.83
CA PRO A 24 5.97 -11.04 34.99
C PRO A 24 5.44 -10.20 36.17
N GLU A 25 5.53 -10.74 37.37
CA GLU A 25 5.09 -10.04 38.59
C GLU A 25 5.91 -8.77 38.82
N GLN A 26 7.21 -8.83 38.51
CA GLN A 26 8.11 -7.68 38.55
C GLN A 26 8.69 -7.43 37.17
N GLY A 27 8.68 -6.13 36.75
CA GLY A 27 9.27 -5.72 35.47
C GLY A 27 10.79 -5.91 35.43
N ARG A 28 11.31 -6.24 34.26
CA ARG A 28 12.76 -6.28 34.00
C ARG A 28 13.34 -4.88 33.84
N PRO A 29 14.63 -4.67 34.18
CA PRO A 29 15.30 -3.39 33.89
C PRO A 29 15.26 -3.06 32.38
N LYS A 30 14.91 -1.83 32.03
CA LYS A 30 14.83 -1.38 30.63
C LYS A 30 16.12 -1.59 29.85
N ALA A 31 17.27 -1.42 30.51
CA ALA A 31 18.59 -1.60 29.90
C ALA A 31 18.83 -3.05 29.44
N GLU A 32 18.39 -4.04 30.23
CA GLU A 32 18.48 -5.46 29.87
C GLU A 32 17.56 -5.79 28.68
N ILE A 33 16.33 -5.27 28.68
CA ILE A 33 15.39 -5.44 27.55
C ILE A 33 15.99 -4.86 26.28
N LEU A 34 16.54 -3.63 26.34
CA LEU A 34 17.17 -3.01 25.17
C LEU A 34 18.43 -3.75 24.70
N ALA A 35 19.19 -4.37 25.59
CA ALA A 35 20.32 -5.19 25.21
C ALA A 35 19.89 -6.45 24.44
N GLU A 36 18.86 -7.15 24.93
CA GLU A 36 18.27 -8.31 24.27
C GLU A 36 17.70 -7.95 22.87
N LEU A 37 16.95 -6.84 22.77
CA LEU A 37 16.42 -6.34 21.49
C LEU A 37 17.52 -5.98 20.49
N ARG A 38 18.62 -5.36 20.95
CA ARG A 38 19.76 -5.05 20.08
C ARG A 38 20.46 -6.30 19.56
N GLU A 39 20.60 -7.32 20.40
CA GLU A 39 21.20 -8.61 19.99
C GLU A 39 20.33 -9.29 18.92
N MET A 40 19.01 -9.38 19.12
CA MET A 40 18.09 -9.93 18.12
C MET A 40 18.16 -9.15 16.81
N ALA A 41 18.08 -7.81 16.87
CA ALA A 41 18.17 -6.96 15.69
C ALA A 41 19.49 -7.14 14.93
N ALA A 42 20.61 -7.26 15.62
CA ALA A 42 21.91 -7.49 14.98
C ALA A 42 21.98 -8.83 14.23
N LEU A 43 21.39 -9.89 14.81
CA LEU A 43 21.31 -11.19 14.16
C LEU A 43 20.43 -11.18 12.89
N GLU A 44 19.29 -10.50 12.95
CA GLU A 44 18.36 -10.41 11.82
C GLU A 44 18.92 -9.49 10.71
N ASN A 45 19.51 -8.35 11.09
CA ASN A 45 20.10 -7.42 10.14
C ASN A 45 21.25 -8.04 9.35
N GLN A 46 22.02 -8.95 9.92
CA GLN A 46 23.10 -9.63 9.22
C GLN A 46 22.64 -10.30 7.93
N ALA A 47 21.44 -10.87 7.91
CA ALA A 47 20.92 -11.57 6.73
C ALA A 47 20.63 -10.62 5.57
N TRP A 48 20.01 -9.45 5.83
CA TRP A 48 19.69 -8.51 4.75
C TRP A 48 20.88 -7.60 4.38
N GLU A 49 21.76 -7.25 5.31
CA GLU A 49 23.00 -6.51 5.04
C GLU A 49 23.94 -7.29 4.12
N THR A 50 23.93 -8.62 4.21
CA THR A 50 24.71 -9.51 3.33
C THR A 50 23.97 -9.91 2.05
N GLY A 51 22.77 -9.36 1.78
CA GLY A 51 21.99 -9.64 0.60
C GLY A 51 21.32 -11.01 0.58
N GLN A 52 21.14 -11.65 1.72
CA GLN A 52 20.53 -12.99 1.84
C GLN A 52 19.01 -12.97 1.96
N CYS A 53 18.38 -11.80 1.96
CA CYS A 53 16.92 -11.67 1.98
C CYS A 53 16.38 -11.29 0.62
N SER A 54 15.18 -11.78 0.29
CA SER A 54 14.48 -11.49 -0.95
C SER A 54 13.53 -10.31 -0.78
N GLY A 55 13.62 -9.30 -1.66
CA GLY A 55 12.57 -8.37 -2.10
C GLY A 55 11.64 -7.68 -1.11
N THR A 56 11.85 -7.77 0.20
CA THR A 56 10.99 -7.16 1.22
C THR A 56 11.64 -6.01 1.99
N MET A 57 12.93 -5.75 1.75
CA MET A 57 13.68 -4.63 2.27
C MET A 57 13.99 -3.66 1.13
N TYR A 58 13.59 -2.40 1.26
CA TYR A 58 13.63 -1.43 0.17
C TYR A 58 14.71 -0.38 0.32
N CYS A 59 15.16 -0.12 1.55
CA CYS A 59 16.19 0.86 1.86
C CYS A 59 17.31 0.19 2.66
N GLY A 60 18.55 0.31 2.19
CA GLY A 60 19.75 -0.17 2.87
C GLY A 60 20.47 0.91 3.69
N ASP A 61 19.92 2.12 3.77
CA ASP A 61 20.52 3.26 4.46
C ASP A 61 20.11 3.27 5.94
N LEU A 62 21.03 2.91 6.81
CA LEU A 62 20.81 2.89 8.27
C LEU A 62 20.67 4.29 8.86
N ASP A 63 21.35 5.30 8.30
CA ASP A 63 21.25 6.68 8.77
C ASP A 63 19.86 7.24 8.45
N HIS A 64 19.30 6.87 7.29
CA HIS A 64 17.92 7.20 6.96
C HIS A 64 16.94 6.59 7.96
N TYR A 65 17.11 5.30 8.32
CA TYR A 65 16.25 4.69 9.34
C TYR A 65 16.42 5.29 10.73
N ALA A 66 17.63 5.69 11.11
CA ALA A 66 17.85 6.40 12.37
C ALA A 66 17.10 7.74 12.40
N PHE A 67 17.17 8.52 11.32
CA PHE A 67 16.41 9.75 11.16
C PHE A 67 14.88 9.52 11.23
N LEU A 68 14.36 8.50 10.54
CA LEU A 68 12.94 8.17 10.60
C LEU A 68 12.48 7.70 11.98
N THR A 69 13.35 6.99 12.72
CA THR A 69 13.07 6.55 14.08
C THR A 69 13.00 7.74 15.04
N GLU A 70 13.87 8.73 14.87
CA GLU A 70 13.79 9.99 15.63
C GLU A 70 12.49 10.73 15.34
N ALA A 71 12.13 10.91 14.06
CA ALA A 71 10.88 11.53 13.64
C ALA A 71 9.65 10.78 14.22
N PHE A 72 9.66 9.45 14.18
CA PHE A 72 8.63 8.62 14.82
C PHE A 72 8.56 8.87 16.32
N GLY A 73 9.71 8.90 17.01
CA GLY A 73 9.78 9.07 18.46
C GLY A 73 9.17 10.37 18.96
N LEU A 74 9.28 11.45 18.19
CA LEU A 74 8.70 12.76 18.52
C LEU A 74 7.15 12.72 18.57
N PHE A 75 6.52 11.84 17.82
CA PHE A 75 5.06 11.72 17.69
C PHE A 75 4.51 10.34 18.12
N ALA A 76 5.32 9.50 18.78
CA ALA A 76 4.98 8.10 19.08
C ALA A 76 3.73 7.94 19.95
N HIS A 77 3.48 8.86 20.89
CA HIS A 77 2.35 8.81 21.82
C HIS A 77 1.10 9.56 21.34
N GLN A 78 1.20 10.31 20.26
CA GLN A 78 0.09 11.07 19.69
C GLN A 78 -0.83 10.13 18.88
N ASN A 79 -2.14 10.41 18.91
CA ASN A 79 -3.16 9.59 18.27
C ASN A 79 -3.65 10.25 16.98
N ALA A 80 -3.33 9.64 15.84
CA ALA A 80 -3.75 10.13 14.52
C ALA A 80 -5.27 10.11 14.28
N LEU A 81 -6.07 9.46 15.14
CA LEU A 81 -7.53 9.51 15.10
C LEU A 81 -8.06 10.82 15.68
N GLN A 82 -7.38 11.37 16.70
CA GLN A 82 -7.82 12.56 17.43
C GLN A 82 -7.20 13.84 16.85
N ARG A 83 -7.68 14.24 15.70
CA ARG A 83 -7.08 15.33 14.90
C ARG A 83 -7.30 16.72 15.45
N ASP A 84 -8.26 16.91 16.33
CA ASP A 84 -8.48 18.11 17.13
C ASP A 84 -7.41 18.32 18.19
N MET A 85 -6.97 17.23 18.82
CA MET A 85 -5.87 17.22 19.80
C MET A 85 -4.48 17.12 19.13
N CYS A 86 -4.40 16.45 18.00
CA CYS A 86 -3.17 16.17 17.26
C CYS A 86 -3.26 16.74 15.84
N PRO A 87 -3.22 18.08 15.65
CA PRO A 87 -3.35 18.71 14.32
C PRO A 87 -2.20 18.34 13.36
N SER A 88 -1.04 17.91 13.89
CA SER A 88 0.07 17.34 13.12
C SER A 88 -0.37 16.18 12.24
N ALA A 89 -1.22 15.28 12.74
CA ALA A 89 -1.75 14.14 11.97
C ALA A 89 -2.48 14.61 10.70
N THR A 90 -3.27 15.68 10.79
CA THR A 90 -3.95 16.25 9.62
C THR A 90 -2.97 16.85 8.62
N ARG A 91 -1.95 17.55 9.10
CA ARG A 91 -0.90 18.11 8.25
C ARG A 91 -0.10 17.04 7.54
N PHE A 92 0.46 16.08 8.29
CA PHE A 92 1.30 15.02 7.71
C PHE A 92 0.53 14.20 6.68
N GLU A 93 -0.68 13.73 7.02
CA GLU A 93 -1.48 12.97 6.07
C GLU A 93 -1.85 13.81 4.86
N GLY A 94 -2.29 15.06 5.04
CA GLY A 94 -2.64 15.95 3.94
C GLY A 94 -1.47 16.20 2.98
N GLU A 95 -0.27 16.45 3.51
CA GLU A 95 0.93 16.67 2.69
C GLU A 95 1.44 15.38 2.03
N ILE A 96 1.39 14.21 2.70
CA ILE A 96 1.71 12.91 2.09
C ILE A 96 0.80 12.65 0.90
N ILE A 97 -0.51 12.85 1.07
CA ILE A 97 -1.49 12.62 0.00
C ILE A 97 -1.31 13.64 -1.13
N ALA A 98 -1.02 14.91 -0.83
CA ALA A 98 -0.75 15.91 -1.85
C ALA A 98 0.49 15.56 -2.70
N MET A 99 1.60 15.16 -2.06
CA MET A 99 2.80 14.71 -2.75
C MET A 99 2.56 13.44 -3.59
N ALA A 100 1.79 12.49 -3.07
CA ALA A 100 1.45 11.27 -3.81
C ALA A 100 0.52 11.54 -4.99
N LEU A 101 -0.47 12.43 -4.86
CA LEU A 101 -1.34 12.88 -5.95
C LEU A 101 -0.56 13.60 -7.04
N ASP A 102 0.39 14.46 -6.68
CA ASP A 102 1.27 15.14 -7.64
C ASP A 102 2.12 14.12 -8.41
N LEU A 103 2.69 13.15 -7.71
CA LEU A 103 3.50 12.08 -8.33
C LEU A 103 2.67 11.20 -9.28
N MET A 104 1.38 11.00 -9.01
CA MET A 104 0.44 10.24 -9.84
C MET A 104 -0.31 11.12 -10.85
N HIS A 105 0.18 12.30 -11.16
CA HIS A 105 -0.36 13.23 -12.16
C HIS A 105 -1.84 13.57 -11.95
N ALA A 106 -2.28 13.76 -10.70
CA ALA A 106 -3.66 14.12 -10.40
C ALA A 106 -4.07 15.50 -10.96
N ASN A 107 -3.10 16.34 -11.35
CA ASN A 107 -3.34 17.58 -12.10
C ASN A 107 -3.97 17.35 -13.49
N ALA A 108 -3.92 16.12 -14.00
CA ALA A 108 -4.63 15.73 -15.24
C ALA A 108 -6.12 15.43 -15.03
N ILE A 109 -6.59 15.42 -13.77
CA ILE A 109 -8.01 15.16 -13.47
C ILE A 109 -8.82 16.43 -13.70
N GLU A 110 -9.89 16.29 -14.48
CA GLU A 110 -10.86 17.35 -14.73
C GLU A 110 -12.25 16.96 -14.20
N GLY A 111 -13.00 17.94 -13.74
CA GLY A 111 -14.42 17.78 -13.37
C GLY A 111 -14.69 17.10 -12.03
N THR A 112 -13.67 16.59 -11.34
CA THR A 112 -13.79 15.97 -10.00
C THR A 112 -12.69 16.45 -9.06
N GLU A 113 -12.88 16.23 -7.75
CA GLU A 113 -11.90 16.58 -6.72
C GLU A 113 -11.11 15.34 -6.29
N PRO A 114 -9.82 15.23 -6.66
CA PRO A 114 -9.00 14.11 -6.20
C PRO A 114 -8.80 14.15 -4.68
N ALA A 115 -8.70 12.99 -4.08
CA ALA A 115 -8.55 12.85 -2.65
C ALA A 115 -7.80 11.57 -2.30
N GLY A 116 -7.41 11.42 -1.03
CA GLY A 116 -6.74 10.22 -0.55
C GLY A 116 -6.79 10.09 0.95
N LEU A 117 -6.16 9.04 1.44
CA LEU A 117 -5.87 8.80 2.86
C LEU A 117 -4.62 7.94 3.01
N VAL A 118 -3.97 8.03 4.16
CA VAL A 118 -2.87 7.12 4.53
C VAL A 118 -3.45 5.96 5.32
N THR A 119 -3.16 4.75 4.87
CA THR A 119 -3.59 3.48 5.46
C THR A 119 -2.42 2.77 6.16
N SER A 120 -2.68 1.64 6.82
CA SER A 120 -1.71 0.83 7.55
C SER A 120 -0.75 0.00 6.66
N GLY A 121 -0.73 0.25 5.36
CA GLY A 121 0.10 -0.47 4.39
C GLY A 121 -0.72 -0.92 3.18
N GLY A 122 -0.07 -1.51 2.16
CA GLY A 122 -0.70 -1.88 0.90
C GLY A 122 -1.95 -2.75 1.04
N THR A 123 -1.92 -3.74 1.93
CA THR A 123 -3.13 -4.53 2.24
C THR A 123 -4.25 -3.64 2.78
N GLY A 124 -3.95 -2.70 3.69
CA GLY A 124 -4.94 -1.74 4.19
C GLY A 124 -5.50 -0.87 3.08
N SER A 125 -4.67 -0.39 2.16
CA SER A 125 -5.08 0.38 0.98
C SER A 125 -6.03 -0.41 0.08
N ILE A 126 -5.69 -1.66 -0.24
CA ILE A 126 -6.52 -2.53 -1.08
C ILE A 126 -7.87 -2.80 -0.40
N LEU A 127 -7.88 -3.15 0.90
CA LEU A 127 -9.11 -3.36 1.65
C LEU A 127 -9.99 -2.11 1.63
N GLN A 128 -9.41 -0.95 1.93
CA GLN A 128 -10.13 0.32 1.96
C GLN A 128 -10.67 0.70 0.57
N ALA A 129 -9.91 0.49 -0.51
CA ALA A 129 -10.38 0.72 -1.87
C ALA A 129 -11.59 -0.16 -2.21
N MET A 130 -11.51 -1.46 -1.93
CA MET A 130 -12.60 -2.39 -2.21
C MET A 130 -13.86 -2.10 -1.39
N LEU A 131 -13.70 -1.67 -0.13
CA LEU A 131 -14.80 -1.17 0.70
C LEU A 131 -15.45 0.08 0.07
N SER A 132 -14.63 1.03 -0.39
CA SER A 132 -15.10 2.25 -1.06
C SER A 132 -15.91 1.93 -2.32
N TYR A 133 -15.42 1.06 -3.18
CA TYR A 133 -16.16 0.63 -4.39
C TYR A 133 -17.47 -0.07 -4.04
N ARG A 134 -17.45 -0.98 -3.05
CA ARG A 134 -18.67 -1.70 -2.61
C ARG A 134 -19.74 -0.73 -2.14
N ASP A 135 -19.39 0.18 -1.23
CA ASP A 135 -20.36 1.05 -0.59
C ASP A 135 -20.81 2.17 -1.53
N HIS A 136 -19.91 2.67 -2.39
CA HIS A 136 -20.26 3.59 -3.46
C HIS A 136 -21.24 2.95 -4.45
N ALA A 137 -20.97 1.75 -4.94
CA ALA A 137 -21.84 1.05 -5.88
C ALA A 137 -23.22 0.71 -5.27
N ARG A 138 -23.24 0.35 -3.98
CA ARG A 138 -24.50 0.14 -3.25
C ARG A 138 -25.31 1.41 -3.17
N ALA A 139 -24.68 2.54 -2.86
CA ALA A 139 -25.38 3.83 -2.69
C ALA A 139 -25.84 4.43 -4.03
N THR A 140 -25.05 4.32 -5.11
CA THR A 140 -25.30 4.99 -6.39
C THR A 140 -25.99 4.12 -7.42
N ARG A 141 -25.79 2.79 -7.37
CA ARG A 141 -26.28 1.83 -8.36
C ARG A 141 -27.19 0.76 -7.76
N GLY A 142 -27.37 0.70 -6.42
CA GLY A 142 -28.17 -0.29 -5.72
C GLY A 142 -27.61 -1.72 -5.77
N ILE A 143 -26.31 -1.89 -6.08
CA ILE A 143 -25.69 -3.21 -6.19
C ILE A 143 -25.54 -3.83 -4.79
N THR A 144 -26.18 -4.98 -4.57
CA THR A 144 -26.16 -5.72 -3.29
C THR A 144 -25.30 -7.00 -3.36
N MET A 145 -25.02 -7.50 -4.54
CA MET A 145 -24.16 -8.67 -4.78
C MET A 145 -22.99 -8.29 -5.70
N PRO A 146 -22.06 -7.46 -5.23
CA PRO A 146 -20.98 -6.93 -6.05
C PRO A 146 -19.91 -7.97 -6.37
N ASN A 147 -19.31 -7.83 -7.55
CA ASN A 147 -18.11 -8.58 -7.93
C ASN A 147 -16.98 -7.66 -8.36
N ILE A 148 -15.76 -8.18 -8.30
CA ILE A 148 -14.54 -7.58 -8.82
C ILE A 148 -13.85 -8.55 -9.78
N VAL A 149 -13.20 -7.99 -10.82
CA VAL A 149 -12.44 -8.76 -11.81
C VAL A 149 -10.96 -8.41 -11.67
N LYS A 150 -10.09 -9.41 -11.53
CA LYS A 150 -8.65 -9.21 -11.35
C LYS A 150 -7.81 -10.21 -12.14
N PRO A 151 -6.57 -9.84 -12.56
CA PRO A 151 -5.58 -10.81 -13.01
C PRO A 151 -5.20 -11.79 -11.88
N GLU A 152 -4.82 -13.01 -12.22
CA GLU A 152 -4.32 -13.97 -11.23
C GLU A 152 -3.06 -13.47 -10.51
N THR A 153 -2.23 -12.67 -11.17
CA THR A 153 -1.02 -12.03 -10.63
C THR A 153 -1.28 -10.93 -9.62
N ALA A 154 -2.51 -10.37 -9.55
CA ALA A 154 -2.84 -9.32 -8.60
C ALA A 154 -2.78 -9.83 -7.16
N HIS A 155 -2.29 -8.98 -6.26
CA HIS A 155 -1.93 -9.30 -4.87
C HIS A 155 -3.04 -10.05 -4.10
N PRO A 156 -2.71 -11.04 -3.25
CA PRO A 156 -3.68 -11.81 -2.46
C PRO A 156 -4.59 -10.97 -1.54
N ALA A 157 -4.22 -9.72 -1.26
CA ALA A 157 -5.07 -8.80 -0.50
C ALA A 157 -6.45 -8.57 -1.15
N PHE A 158 -6.58 -8.71 -2.48
CA PHE A 158 -7.88 -8.67 -3.17
C PHE A 158 -8.74 -9.88 -2.83
N VAL A 159 -8.14 -11.07 -2.68
CA VAL A 159 -8.84 -12.28 -2.21
C VAL A 159 -9.33 -12.07 -0.77
N LYS A 160 -8.47 -11.49 0.08
CA LYS A 160 -8.84 -11.13 1.45
C LYS A 160 -9.98 -10.10 1.48
N ALA A 161 -9.93 -9.08 0.63
CA ALA A 161 -11.00 -8.08 0.52
C ALA A 161 -12.33 -8.71 0.09
N ALA A 162 -12.29 -9.58 -0.92
CA ALA A 162 -13.46 -10.30 -1.40
C ALA A 162 -14.10 -11.14 -0.28
N HIS A 163 -13.29 -11.87 0.47
CA HIS A 163 -13.75 -12.65 1.63
C HIS A 163 -14.38 -11.76 2.72
N LEU A 164 -13.71 -10.67 3.10
CA LEU A 164 -14.17 -9.81 4.21
C LEU A 164 -15.43 -9.02 3.87
N PHE A 165 -15.58 -8.59 2.62
CA PHE A 165 -16.64 -7.67 2.22
C PHE A 165 -17.76 -8.34 1.40
N GLY A 166 -17.72 -9.66 1.23
CA GLY A 166 -18.74 -10.40 0.52
C GLY A 166 -18.76 -10.06 -0.99
N LEU A 167 -17.58 -9.89 -1.60
CA LEU A 167 -17.47 -9.65 -3.04
C LEU A 167 -17.27 -10.98 -3.76
N GLU A 168 -17.96 -11.20 -4.88
CA GLU A 168 -17.61 -12.28 -5.79
C GLU A 168 -16.28 -11.94 -6.46
N LEU A 169 -15.33 -12.87 -6.41
CA LEU A 169 -14.01 -12.71 -7.01
C LEU A 169 -13.92 -13.42 -8.35
N ARG A 170 -13.71 -12.68 -9.43
CA ARG A 170 -13.51 -13.20 -10.78
C ARG A 170 -12.05 -13.06 -11.18
N VAL A 171 -11.36 -14.18 -11.25
CA VAL A 171 -9.95 -14.25 -11.59
C VAL A 171 -9.78 -14.52 -13.06
N VAL A 172 -8.89 -13.78 -13.72
CA VAL A 172 -8.53 -13.94 -15.13
C VAL A 172 -7.07 -14.41 -15.21
N PRO A 173 -6.81 -15.53 -15.88
CA PRO A 173 -5.44 -16.00 -16.13
C PRO A 173 -4.63 -14.98 -16.92
N VAL A 174 -3.31 -14.98 -16.73
CA VAL A 174 -2.37 -14.21 -17.54
C VAL A 174 -1.72 -15.09 -18.60
N ASP A 175 -1.22 -14.48 -19.65
CA ASP A 175 -0.37 -15.16 -20.64
C ASP A 175 0.93 -15.62 -19.96
N PRO A 176 1.27 -16.91 -19.95
CA PRO A 176 2.44 -17.42 -19.25
C PRO A 176 3.78 -16.94 -19.85
N ALA A 177 3.79 -16.47 -21.10
CA ALA A 177 5.01 -15.96 -21.74
C ALA A 177 5.28 -14.50 -21.39
N THR A 178 4.23 -13.69 -21.29
CA THR A 178 4.32 -12.24 -21.02
C THR A 178 3.98 -11.87 -19.57
N THR A 179 3.28 -12.77 -18.86
CA THR A 179 2.70 -12.55 -17.52
C THR A 179 1.70 -11.38 -17.45
N LEU A 180 1.19 -10.96 -18.62
CA LEU A 180 0.18 -9.91 -18.76
C LEU A 180 -1.22 -10.50 -18.87
N VAL A 181 -2.21 -9.78 -18.34
CA VAL A 181 -3.62 -10.11 -18.52
C VAL A 181 -4.10 -9.64 -19.89
N ASP A 182 -4.96 -10.43 -20.54
CA ASP A 182 -5.68 -10.01 -21.74
C ASP A 182 -6.89 -9.13 -21.37
N PRO A 183 -6.95 -7.85 -21.82
CA PRO A 183 -8.10 -6.98 -21.60
C PRO A 183 -9.42 -7.55 -22.14
N ALA A 184 -9.40 -8.33 -23.23
CA ALA A 184 -10.60 -8.97 -23.77
C ALA A 184 -11.12 -10.08 -22.83
N ALA A 185 -10.22 -10.85 -22.23
CA ALA A 185 -10.58 -11.84 -21.22
C ALA A 185 -11.13 -11.18 -19.94
N MET A 186 -10.58 -10.01 -19.52
CA MET A 186 -11.15 -9.19 -18.44
C MET A 186 -12.57 -8.72 -18.78
N ALA A 187 -12.77 -8.20 -20.00
CA ALA A 187 -14.06 -7.69 -20.48
C ALA A 187 -15.16 -8.78 -20.46
N ALA A 188 -14.80 -10.04 -20.76
CA ALA A 188 -15.72 -11.18 -20.74
C ALA A 188 -16.21 -11.57 -19.33
N ARG A 189 -15.57 -11.06 -18.27
CA ARG A 189 -15.92 -11.31 -16.87
C ARG A 189 -16.70 -10.18 -16.22
N ILE A 190 -16.89 -9.06 -16.92
CA ILE A 190 -17.62 -7.89 -16.42
C ILE A 190 -19.12 -8.07 -16.69
N ASP A 191 -19.95 -7.84 -15.67
CA ASP A 191 -21.40 -7.78 -15.74
C ASP A 191 -21.96 -6.55 -15.00
N GLU A 192 -23.29 -6.46 -14.84
CA GLU A 192 -23.99 -5.36 -14.19
C GLU A 192 -23.67 -5.20 -12.70
N ASN A 193 -23.17 -6.26 -12.04
CA ASN A 193 -22.77 -6.27 -10.63
C ASN A 193 -21.28 -6.00 -10.44
N THR A 194 -20.52 -5.84 -11.52
CA THR A 194 -19.10 -5.51 -11.42
C THR A 194 -18.92 -4.09 -10.92
N ILE A 195 -18.19 -3.94 -9.82
CA ILE A 195 -17.93 -2.63 -9.20
C ILE A 195 -16.55 -2.07 -9.55
N ALA A 196 -15.57 -2.96 -9.77
CA ALA A 196 -14.23 -2.56 -10.17
C ALA A 196 -13.51 -3.69 -10.90
N ILE A 197 -12.58 -3.30 -11.78
CA ILE A 197 -11.52 -4.13 -12.33
C ILE A 197 -10.18 -3.70 -11.73
N ILE A 198 -9.21 -4.63 -11.71
CA ILE A 198 -7.92 -4.44 -11.06
C ILE A 198 -6.81 -4.57 -12.10
N GLY A 199 -5.81 -3.68 -12.02
CA GLY A 199 -4.53 -3.82 -12.70
C GLY A 199 -3.39 -3.48 -11.75
N SER A 200 -2.20 -4.01 -11.99
CA SER A 200 -1.02 -3.81 -11.14
C SER A 200 0.09 -3.05 -11.87
N ALA A 201 0.76 -2.13 -11.16
CA ALA A 201 1.90 -1.39 -11.66
C ALA A 201 3.05 -1.39 -10.61
N GLY A 202 4.02 -2.40 -10.59
CA GLY A 202 3.93 -3.73 -11.24
C GLY A 202 3.50 -4.78 -10.23
N ASN A 203 3.12 -5.93 -10.74
CA ASN A 203 2.72 -7.04 -9.88
C ASN A 203 3.91 -7.63 -9.08
N TYR A 204 3.60 -8.16 -7.89
CA TYR A 204 4.66 -8.69 -7.01
C TYR A 204 5.38 -9.93 -7.57
N PRO A 205 4.70 -10.91 -8.22
CA PRO A 205 5.37 -12.13 -8.67
C PRO A 205 6.41 -11.92 -9.77
N TYR A 206 6.16 -10.99 -10.70
CA TYR A 206 6.95 -10.84 -11.92
C TYR A 206 7.49 -9.43 -12.17
N GLY A 207 6.98 -8.42 -11.44
CA GLY A 207 7.32 -7.02 -11.66
C GLY A 207 6.72 -6.41 -12.94
N THR A 208 5.88 -7.16 -13.68
CA THR A 208 5.22 -6.66 -14.89
C THR A 208 4.14 -5.64 -14.57
N ILE A 209 4.01 -4.63 -15.44
CA ILE A 209 2.93 -3.64 -15.40
C ILE A 209 1.81 -4.15 -16.31
N ASP A 210 0.61 -4.34 -15.77
CA ASP A 210 -0.56 -4.72 -16.55
C ASP A 210 -0.88 -3.66 -17.63
N PRO A 211 -1.64 -4.00 -18.69
CA PRO A 211 -1.99 -3.06 -19.75
C PRO A 211 -3.03 -2.02 -19.28
N ILE A 212 -2.58 -1.14 -18.35
CA ILE A 212 -3.47 -0.20 -17.63
C ILE A 212 -4.21 0.75 -18.57
N ALA A 213 -3.58 1.15 -19.69
CA ALA A 213 -4.25 2.00 -20.68
C ALA A 213 -5.48 1.29 -21.29
N ASP A 214 -5.33 0.04 -21.72
CA ASP A 214 -6.44 -0.75 -22.27
C ASP A 214 -7.51 -1.05 -21.21
N LEU A 215 -7.07 -1.33 -19.98
CA LEU A 215 -7.99 -1.51 -18.83
C LEU A 215 -8.72 -0.22 -18.47
N SER A 216 -8.10 0.95 -18.63
CA SER A 216 -8.74 2.25 -18.45
C SER A 216 -9.87 2.47 -19.48
N ASP A 217 -9.60 2.20 -20.75
CA ASP A 217 -10.60 2.29 -21.80
C ASP A 217 -11.75 1.30 -21.57
N LEU A 218 -11.43 0.08 -21.15
CA LEU A 218 -12.42 -0.92 -20.78
C LEU A 218 -13.28 -0.48 -19.60
N ALA A 219 -12.67 0.07 -18.56
CA ALA A 219 -13.39 0.57 -17.38
C ALA A 219 -14.39 1.68 -17.74
N LEU A 220 -13.97 2.65 -18.57
CA LEU A 220 -14.85 3.71 -19.09
C LEU A 220 -16.00 3.14 -19.93
N ALA A 221 -15.70 2.24 -20.87
CA ALA A 221 -16.71 1.65 -21.75
C ALA A 221 -17.77 0.83 -20.99
N ARG A 222 -17.39 0.26 -19.84
CA ARG A 222 -18.29 -0.57 -19.01
C ARG A 222 -18.90 0.16 -17.81
N GLY A 223 -18.47 1.40 -17.53
CA GLY A 223 -18.94 2.19 -16.39
C GLY A 223 -18.59 1.56 -15.04
N VAL A 224 -17.40 0.91 -14.94
CA VAL A 224 -16.86 0.29 -13.72
C VAL A 224 -15.63 1.03 -13.25
N GLY A 225 -15.27 0.88 -11.97
CA GLY A 225 -14.02 1.43 -11.47
C GLY A 225 -12.79 0.66 -11.99
N LEU A 226 -11.64 1.35 -12.06
CA LEU A 226 -10.33 0.72 -12.22
C LEU A 226 -9.46 1.11 -11.03
N HIS A 227 -9.07 0.10 -10.25
CA HIS A 227 -8.06 0.25 -9.20
C HIS A 227 -6.71 -0.19 -9.74
N VAL A 228 -5.70 0.67 -9.63
CA VAL A 228 -4.32 0.33 -9.96
C VAL A 228 -3.56 0.04 -8.67
N ASP A 229 -3.14 -1.20 -8.52
CA ASP A 229 -2.22 -1.60 -7.45
C ASP A 229 -0.79 -1.16 -7.81
N GLY A 230 -0.44 0.04 -7.38
CA GLY A 230 0.88 0.61 -7.42
C GLY A 230 1.63 0.50 -6.09
N CYS A 231 1.20 -0.39 -5.19
CA CYS A 231 1.87 -0.59 -3.88
C CYS A 231 3.37 -0.78 -4.02
N LEU A 232 3.81 -1.46 -5.08
CA LEU A 232 5.23 -1.63 -5.40
C LEU A 232 5.76 -0.49 -6.27
N GLY A 233 5.12 -0.22 -7.40
CA GLY A 233 5.64 0.70 -8.42
C GLY A 233 5.39 2.18 -8.18
N GLY A 234 4.43 2.55 -7.33
CA GLY A 234 3.95 3.93 -7.23
C GLY A 234 5.00 4.97 -6.82
N PHE A 235 6.00 4.59 -6.02
CA PHE A 235 7.10 5.48 -5.63
C PHE A 235 8.42 5.20 -6.36
N ILE A 236 8.42 4.37 -7.43
CA ILE A 236 9.61 4.11 -8.24
C ILE A 236 9.39 4.32 -9.73
N LEU A 237 8.24 3.89 -10.28
CA LEU A 237 7.95 3.99 -11.71
C LEU A 237 7.92 5.43 -12.24
N PRO A 238 7.33 6.43 -11.54
CA PRO A 238 7.36 7.82 -12.00
C PRO A 238 8.78 8.35 -12.16
N PHE A 239 9.70 7.96 -11.28
CA PHE A 239 11.10 8.37 -11.39
C PHE A 239 11.85 7.63 -12.51
N GLY A 240 11.44 6.40 -12.82
CA GLY A 240 11.91 5.71 -14.03
C GLY A 240 11.53 6.46 -15.31
N GLU A 241 10.28 6.95 -15.38
CA GLU A 241 9.79 7.77 -16.49
C GLU A 241 10.56 9.10 -16.59
N GLU A 242 10.76 9.82 -15.47
CA GLU A 242 11.57 11.05 -15.42
C GLU A 242 13.03 10.84 -15.88
N LEU A 243 13.58 9.65 -15.67
CA LEU A 243 14.91 9.25 -16.12
C LEU A 243 14.95 8.80 -17.59
N GLY A 244 13.81 8.79 -18.29
CA GLY A 244 13.70 8.43 -19.70
C GLY A 244 13.55 6.95 -19.99
N TYR A 245 13.28 6.12 -18.99
CA TYR A 245 12.94 4.71 -19.20
C TYR A 245 11.50 4.55 -19.71
N ALA A 246 11.28 3.52 -20.52
CA ALA A 246 9.95 3.23 -21.10
C ALA A 246 9.03 2.65 -20.04
N VAL A 247 8.37 3.51 -19.25
CA VAL A 247 7.34 3.15 -18.28
C VAL A 247 5.97 3.36 -18.92
N PRO A 248 5.13 2.31 -19.08
CA PRO A 248 3.77 2.48 -19.57
C PRO A 248 2.95 3.39 -18.63
N PRO A 249 2.04 4.23 -19.14
CA PRO A 249 1.14 5.02 -18.30
C PRO A 249 0.29 4.11 -17.40
N PHE A 250 0.20 4.45 -16.11
CA PHE A 250 -0.58 3.67 -15.15
C PHE A 250 -1.37 4.50 -14.14
N ASP A 251 -1.25 5.82 -14.22
CA ASP A 251 -1.71 6.78 -13.22
C ASP A 251 -2.94 7.58 -13.69
N PHE A 252 -3.25 8.68 -13.01
CA PHE A 252 -4.43 9.50 -13.28
C PHE A 252 -4.42 10.24 -14.62
N ARG A 253 -3.36 10.18 -15.41
CA ARG A 253 -3.38 10.57 -16.82
C ARG A 253 -4.35 9.73 -17.64
N LEU A 254 -4.60 8.48 -17.20
CA LEU A 254 -5.57 7.58 -17.80
C LEU A 254 -6.97 7.82 -17.18
N PRO A 255 -7.96 8.28 -17.97
CA PRO A 255 -9.23 8.75 -17.40
C PRO A 255 -10.08 7.67 -16.72
N GLY A 256 -9.90 6.39 -17.07
CA GLY A 256 -10.59 5.26 -16.43
C GLY A 256 -9.99 4.84 -15.09
N VAL A 257 -8.78 5.28 -14.73
CA VAL A 257 -8.17 5.00 -13.42
C VAL A 257 -8.91 5.79 -12.35
N THR A 258 -9.59 5.11 -11.43
CA THR A 258 -10.43 5.72 -10.39
C THR A 258 -9.81 5.67 -9.00
N SER A 259 -8.87 4.75 -8.74
CA SER A 259 -8.05 4.75 -7.52
C SER A 259 -6.69 4.10 -7.74
N ILE A 260 -5.70 4.49 -6.91
CA ILE A 260 -4.33 3.97 -6.93
C ILE A 260 -3.88 3.74 -5.49
N SER A 261 -3.27 2.58 -5.20
CA SER A 261 -2.51 2.35 -3.97
C SER A 261 -1.01 2.50 -4.24
N ALA A 262 -0.28 3.16 -3.32
CA ALA A 262 1.17 3.36 -3.43
C ALA A 262 1.81 3.33 -2.04
N ASP A 263 2.70 2.36 -1.79
CA ASP A 263 3.25 2.15 -0.45
C ASP A 263 4.41 3.08 -0.14
N THR A 264 4.20 3.99 0.79
CA THR A 264 5.25 4.86 1.33
C THR A 264 6.34 4.06 2.02
N HIS A 265 6.04 2.87 2.56
CA HIS A 265 6.98 1.99 3.24
C HIS A 265 7.73 1.01 2.33
N LYS A 266 7.53 1.08 1.01
CA LYS A 266 8.31 0.34 0.00
C LYS A 266 9.33 1.30 -0.63
N TYR A 267 9.18 1.65 -1.88
CA TYR A 267 10.07 2.61 -2.55
C TYR A 267 9.87 4.07 -2.11
N GLY A 268 8.90 4.35 -1.24
CA GLY A 268 8.85 5.62 -0.48
C GLY A 268 9.82 5.66 0.69
N TYR A 269 10.52 4.55 0.98
CA TYR A 269 11.57 4.37 2.01
C TYR A 269 11.15 4.70 3.45
N GLY A 270 9.85 4.82 3.71
CA GLY A 270 9.28 5.03 5.04
C GLY A 270 9.33 3.77 5.92
N LEU A 271 9.10 3.95 7.22
CA LEU A 271 8.91 2.84 8.16
C LEU A 271 7.69 2.02 7.77
N LYS A 272 7.73 0.70 8.03
CA LYS A 272 6.61 -0.20 7.76
C LYS A 272 5.35 0.26 8.49
N GLY A 273 4.19 0.12 7.83
CA GLY A 273 2.89 0.47 8.39
C GLY A 273 2.23 1.72 7.81
N THR A 274 2.69 2.20 6.63
CA THR A 274 2.03 3.29 5.91
C THR A 274 1.94 3.02 4.41
N SER A 275 0.84 3.45 3.78
CA SER A 275 0.59 3.41 2.33
C SER A 275 -0.36 4.54 1.97
N SER A 276 -0.19 5.14 0.81
CA SER A 276 -1.12 6.12 0.25
C SER A 276 -2.18 5.42 -0.60
N LEU A 277 -3.44 5.68 -0.31
CA LEU A 277 -4.56 5.31 -1.16
C LEU A 277 -5.17 6.58 -1.75
N LEU A 278 -5.15 6.67 -3.07
CA LEU A 278 -5.53 7.84 -3.85
C LEU A 278 -6.77 7.54 -4.67
N PHE A 279 -7.66 8.51 -4.78
CA PHE A 279 -8.90 8.42 -5.54
C PHE A 279 -9.00 9.60 -6.49
N ARG A 280 -9.48 9.32 -7.71
CA ARG A 280 -9.81 10.35 -8.70
C ARG A 280 -10.93 11.28 -8.22
N ASP A 281 -11.88 10.72 -7.44
CA ASP A 281 -13.05 11.46 -6.95
C ASP A 281 -13.20 11.26 -5.42
N LYS A 282 -13.32 12.38 -4.74
CA LYS A 282 -13.59 12.46 -3.30
C LYS A 282 -14.90 11.74 -2.92
N ALA A 283 -15.89 11.66 -3.81
CA ALA A 283 -17.14 10.96 -3.55
C ALA A 283 -16.88 9.44 -3.37
N LEU A 284 -16.03 8.85 -4.22
CA LEU A 284 -15.64 7.45 -4.08
C LEU A 284 -14.86 7.21 -2.78
N ARG A 285 -13.91 8.11 -2.44
CA ARG A 285 -13.16 8.03 -1.18
C ARG A 285 -14.07 8.08 0.03
N ASN A 286 -15.06 8.99 0.02
CA ASN A 286 -15.98 9.21 1.15
C ASN A 286 -16.98 8.08 1.34
N ALA A 287 -17.23 7.24 0.35
CA ALA A 287 -18.18 6.15 0.43
C ALA A 287 -17.84 5.13 1.54
N ALA A 288 -16.56 4.98 1.87
CA ALA A 288 -16.11 4.07 2.94
C ALA A 288 -15.94 4.77 4.31
N TYR A 289 -16.30 6.04 4.45
CA TYR A 289 -16.26 6.70 5.76
C TYR A 289 -17.30 6.10 6.69
N PHE A 290 -16.83 5.66 7.85
CA PHE A 290 -17.70 5.17 8.89
C PHE A 290 -17.92 6.25 9.95
N TYR A 291 -19.18 6.47 10.33
CA TYR A 291 -19.52 7.42 11.38
C TYR A 291 -20.74 6.95 12.19
N VAL A 292 -20.71 7.23 13.47
CA VAL A 292 -21.82 7.03 14.40
C VAL A 292 -22.05 8.34 15.14
N LEU A 293 -23.25 8.89 15.00
CA LEU A 293 -23.61 10.18 15.59
C LEU A 293 -24.33 10.05 16.93
N ASP A 294 -24.94 8.89 17.16
CA ASP A 294 -25.72 8.56 18.35
C ASP A 294 -25.07 7.39 19.09
N TRP A 295 -24.04 7.71 19.85
CA TRP A 295 -23.31 6.78 20.70
C TRP A 295 -23.06 7.41 22.07
N SER A 296 -23.14 6.62 23.16
CA SER A 296 -22.96 7.08 24.54
C SER A 296 -21.58 7.73 24.82
N GLY A 297 -20.55 7.38 24.03
CA GLY A 297 -19.22 7.99 24.09
C GLY A 297 -19.05 9.27 23.26
N GLY A 298 -20.12 9.75 22.60
CA GLY A 298 -20.08 10.91 21.73
C GLY A 298 -20.13 10.57 20.25
N LYS A 299 -19.62 11.45 19.39
CA LYS A 299 -19.58 11.21 17.94
C LYS A 299 -18.30 10.44 17.57
N TYR A 300 -18.44 9.42 16.74
CA TYR A 300 -17.31 8.64 16.23
C TYR A 300 -17.22 8.78 14.71
N PHE A 301 -16.01 9.08 14.25
CA PHE A 301 -15.66 9.19 12.82
C PHE A 301 -14.39 8.40 12.55
N SER A 302 -14.42 7.54 11.53
CA SER A 302 -13.25 6.81 11.06
C SER A 302 -13.18 6.88 9.53
N PRO A 303 -12.17 7.58 8.96
CA PRO A 303 -12.02 7.67 7.52
C PRO A 303 -11.42 6.39 6.90
N GLY A 304 -10.80 5.55 7.70
CA GLY A 304 -10.13 4.30 7.29
C GLY A 304 -10.57 3.10 8.09
N MET A 305 -9.92 1.97 7.83
CA MET A 305 -10.18 0.71 8.53
C MET A 305 -9.72 0.75 9.99
N GLU A 306 -8.74 1.58 10.30
CA GLU A 306 -8.12 1.69 11.62
C GLU A 306 -8.82 2.77 12.45
N GLY A 307 -8.87 2.54 13.76
CA GLY A 307 -9.21 3.53 14.75
C GLY A 307 -7.96 4.30 15.23
N SER A 308 -7.68 4.20 16.54
CA SER A 308 -6.48 4.79 17.14
C SER A 308 -5.20 4.20 16.58
N ARG A 309 -4.27 5.05 16.18
CA ARG A 309 -2.92 4.69 15.70
C ARG A 309 -1.92 5.79 16.02
N SER A 310 -0.63 5.43 16.09
CA SER A 310 0.43 6.41 16.37
C SER A 310 0.57 7.41 15.22
N ASP A 311 0.61 8.70 15.55
CA ASP A 311 0.96 9.78 14.62
C ASP A 311 2.44 9.72 14.19
N GLY A 312 3.28 9.04 14.96
CA GLY A 312 4.69 8.81 14.63
C GLY A 312 4.89 8.13 13.27
N LEU A 313 3.98 7.25 12.85
CA LEU A 313 4.03 6.63 11.51
C LEU A 313 3.77 7.65 10.40
N LEU A 314 2.84 8.59 10.59
CA LEU A 314 2.59 9.67 9.64
C LEU A 314 3.78 10.64 9.60
N ALA A 315 4.31 11.02 10.76
CA ALA A 315 5.48 11.88 10.88
C ALA A 315 6.70 11.29 10.16
N SER A 316 7.00 10.00 10.38
CA SER A 316 8.13 9.33 9.72
C SER A 316 7.93 9.18 8.20
N ALA A 317 6.73 8.84 7.74
CA ALA A 317 6.44 8.76 6.30
C ALA A 317 6.56 10.13 5.62
N TRP A 318 6.01 11.18 6.23
CA TRP A 318 6.17 12.54 5.77
C TRP A 318 7.65 12.97 5.73
N ALA A 319 8.39 12.68 6.79
CA ALA A 319 9.83 13.00 6.90
C ALA A 319 10.64 12.28 5.81
N SER A 320 10.34 11.02 5.52
CA SER A 320 10.98 10.27 4.42
C SER A 320 10.77 10.95 3.08
N LEU A 321 9.52 11.29 2.73
CA LEU A 321 9.19 11.92 1.45
C LEU A 321 9.86 13.29 1.30
N VAL A 322 9.81 14.12 2.34
CA VAL A 322 10.35 15.48 2.30
C VAL A 322 11.87 15.49 2.30
N ALA A 323 12.52 14.65 3.11
CA ALA A 323 13.98 14.58 3.19
C ALA A 323 14.59 14.01 1.90
N THR A 324 13.99 13.00 1.31
CA THR A 324 14.46 12.41 0.05
C THR A 324 14.20 13.35 -1.13
N GLY A 325 13.00 13.90 -1.24
CA GLY A 325 12.60 14.79 -2.33
C GLY A 325 12.77 14.17 -3.73
N ARG A 326 12.30 14.84 -4.78
CA ARG A 326 12.37 14.31 -6.16
C ARG A 326 13.79 13.99 -6.61
N ALA A 327 14.78 14.82 -6.21
CA ALA A 327 16.18 14.60 -6.58
C ALA A 327 16.75 13.32 -5.96
N GLY A 328 16.46 13.06 -4.68
CA GLY A 328 16.87 11.85 -3.99
C GLY A 328 16.20 10.61 -4.57
N TYR A 329 14.89 10.65 -4.80
CA TYR A 329 14.18 9.52 -5.44
C TYR A 329 14.71 9.19 -6.82
N ARG A 330 15.04 10.19 -7.68
CA ARG A 330 15.70 9.95 -8.96
C ARG A 330 17.09 9.32 -8.80
N ALA A 331 17.87 9.80 -7.84
CA ALA A 331 19.19 9.24 -7.54
C ALA A 331 19.12 7.77 -7.09
N HIS A 332 18.09 7.40 -6.33
CA HIS A 332 17.85 6.02 -5.93
C HIS A 332 17.27 5.15 -7.07
N ALA A 333 16.40 5.69 -7.90
CA ALA A 333 15.80 4.98 -9.03
C ALA A 333 16.82 4.66 -10.12
N GLN A 334 17.76 5.58 -10.40
CA GLN A 334 18.72 5.44 -11.49
C GLN A 334 19.51 4.12 -11.47
N PRO A 335 20.18 3.71 -10.37
CA PRO A 335 20.90 2.42 -10.35
C PRO A 335 19.94 1.22 -10.43
N ILE A 336 18.72 1.31 -9.90
CA ILE A 336 17.74 0.23 -9.97
C ILE A 336 17.37 -0.04 -11.44
N PHE A 337 16.97 0.99 -12.17
CA PHE A 337 16.60 0.87 -13.59
C PHE A 337 17.81 0.54 -14.48
N ALA A 338 18.99 1.03 -14.18
CA ALA A 338 20.21 0.72 -14.95
C ALA A 338 20.67 -0.74 -14.73
N THR A 339 20.50 -1.29 -13.55
CA THR A 339 20.94 -2.66 -13.21
C THR A 339 20.02 -3.73 -13.80
N CYS A 340 18.73 -3.48 -13.91
CA CYS A 340 17.76 -4.47 -14.37
C CYS A 340 18.08 -5.05 -15.78
N PRO A 341 18.37 -4.26 -16.82
CA PRO A 341 18.78 -4.79 -18.13
C PRO A 341 20.06 -5.65 -18.07
N ALA A 342 21.05 -5.20 -17.30
CA ALA A 342 22.30 -5.95 -17.13
C ALA A 342 22.08 -7.31 -16.47
N MET A 343 21.17 -7.41 -15.51
CA MET A 343 20.77 -8.68 -14.90
C MET A 343 20.07 -9.61 -15.90
N VAL A 344 19.18 -9.05 -16.75
CA VAL A 344 18.48 -9.80 -17.81
C VAL A 344 19.48 -10.38 -18.81
N ASP A 345 20.49 -9.59 -19.22
CA ASP A 345 21.51 -10.03 -20.17
C ASP A 345 22.40 -11.15 -19.62
N VAL A 346 22.63 -11.21 -18.31
CA VAL A 346 23.38 -12.30 -17.65
C VAL A 346 22.57 -13.61 -17.58
N VAL A 347 21.23 -13.50 -17.47
CA VAL A 347 20.35 -14.69 -17.32
C VAL A 347 19.99 -15.30 -18.68
N ARG A 348 20.02 -14.53 -19.76
CA ARG A 348 19.81 -14.99 -21.16
C ARG A 348 21.06 -15.63 -21.74
#